data_7d49283795def65abef7e9c9a46340da
#
_entry.id   7d49283795def65abef7e9c9a46340da
#
_cell.length_a   1.000
_cell.length_b   1.000
_cell.length_c   1.000
_cell.angle_alpha   90.00
_cell.angle_beta   90.00
_cell.angle_gamma   90.00
#
_symmetry.space_group_name_H-M   'P 1'
#
loop_
_entity.id
_entity.type
_entity.pdbx_description
1 polymer ?
#
loop_
_entity_poly.entity_id
_entity_poly.type
_entity_poly.pdbx_seq_one_letter_code
_entity_poly.pdbx_strand_id
1 'polypeptide(L)'
;DLYMDQVITFLTDKLGSTYFDDDKFVTSSMINNYVKTGIVNRPIKKHYTKQHLAYFIAVTILKRCYSMQQISEMIYIQIHTKNSSIEQAYDLFITRFEDSLNAVFETNSSLNATFNSTSYEQKLLDNVIQCIIYKIHTEHVLSTKKQKSES
;
A
#
# COMPACT_ATOMS: atom_id res chain seq x y z
N ASP A 1 15.57 -9.47 -10.72
CA ASP A 1 16.12 -8.27 -10.07
C ASP A 1 16.00 -7.08 -11.02
N LEU A 2 15.58 -5.94 -10.50
CA LEU A 2 15.28 -4.75 -11.29
C LEU A 2 16.20 -3.58 -10.93
N TYR A 3 16.46 -2.71 -11.90
CA TYR A 3 17.08 -1.40 -11.65
C TYR A 3 16.01 -0.36 -11.22
N MET A 4 16.44 0.79 -10.74
CA MET A 4 15.57 1.85 -10.21
C MET A 4 14.45 2.27 -11.17
N ASP A 5 14.77 2.52 -12.42
CA ASP A 5 13.79 2.91 -13.46
C ASP A 5 12.74 1.82 -13.71
N GLN A 6 13.17 0.57 -13.71
CA GLN A 6 12.28 -0.58 -13.84
C GLN A 6 11.39 -0.76 -12.61
N VAL A 7 11.90 -0.47 -11.40
CA VAL A 7 11.10 -0.46 -10.17
C VAL A 7 10.00 0.59 -10.26
N ILE A 8 10.32 1.80 -10.68
CA ILE A 8 9.35 2.90 -10.83
C ILE A 8 8.26 2.52 -11.85
N THR A 9 8.66 1.98 -13.01
CA THR A 9 7.71 1.50 -14.02
C THR A 9 6.81 0.40 -13.47
N PHE A 10 7.38 -0.57 -12.77
CA PHE A 10 6.62 -1.66 -12.15
C PHE A 10 5.58 -1.16 -11.15
N LEU A 11 5.97 -0.25 -10.25
CA LEU A 11 5.06 0.31 -9.25
C LEU A 11 3.97 1.17 -9.90
N THR A 12 4.30 1.93 -10.92
CA THR A 12 3.34 2.73 -11.68
C THR A 12 2.31 1.84 -12.37
N ASP A 13 2.73 0.76 -13.00
CA ASP A 13 1.82 -0.19 -13.65
C ASP A 13 0.92 -0.92 -12.65
N LYS A 14 1.47 -1.31 -11.51
CA LYS A 14 0.72 -2.05 -10.48
C LYS A 14 -0.29 -1.20 -9.72
N LEU A 15 0.04 0.03 -9.41
CA LEU A 15 -0.71 0.89 -8.49
C LEU A 15 -1.40 2.08 -9.16
N GLY A 16 -1.07 2.37 -10.42
CA GLY A 16 -1.54 3.56 -11.13
C GLY A 16 -3.06 3.68 -11.22
N SER A 17 -3.77 2.55 -11.32
CA SER A 17 -5.25 2.54 -11.38
C SER A 17 -5.92 3.03 -10.09
N THR A 18 -5.19 3.09 -8.97
CA THR A 18 -5.67 3.59 -7.68
C THR A 18 -5.35 5.06 -7.44
N TYR A 19 -4.68 5.72 -8.38
CA TYR A 19 -4.34 7.15 -8.34
C TYR A 19 -5.11 7.89 -9.43
N PHE A 20 -5.85 8.90 -9.06
CA PHE A 20 -6.80 9.59 -9.92
C PHE A 20 -6.33 10.99 -10.35
N ASP A 21 -5.19 11.43 -9.84
CA ASP A 21 -4.53 12.65 -10.24
C ASP A 21 -3.29 12.33 -11.09
N ASP A 22 -2.92 13.26 -11.98
CA ASP A 22 -1.76 13.10 -12.88
C ASP A 22 -0.40 13.21 -12.17
N ASP A 23 -0.41 13.42 -10.86
CA ASP A 23 0.81 13.54 -10.06
C ASP A 23 1.58 12.20 -9.98
N LYS A 24 2.89 12.29 -10.12
CA LYS A 24 3.77 11.15 -9.91
C LYS A 24 3.74 10.70 -8.46
N PHE A 25 3.10 9.59 -8.19
CA PHE A 25 3.00 9.02 -6.83
C PHE A 25 4.23 8.20 -6.42
N VAL A 26 5.11 7.88 -7.37
CA VAL A 26 6.36 7.17 -7.14
C VAL A 26 7.49 7.84 -7.93
N THR A 27 8.58 8.17 -7.23
CA THR A 27 9.79 8.76 -7.80
C THR A 27 11.03 8.07 -7.25
N SER A 28 12.17 8.23 -7.93
CA SER A 28 13.45 7.73 -7.42
C SER A 28 13.83 8.33 -6.05
N SER A 29 13.49 9.59 -5.82
CA SER A 29 13.68 10.24 -4.51
C SER A 29 12.88 9.57 -3.40
N MET A 30 11.64 9.19 -3.66
CA MET A 30 10.81 8.44 -2.70
C MET A 30 11.42 7.07 -2.39
N ILE A 31 11.80 6.31 -3.42
CA ILE A 31 12.46 5.00 -3.25
C ILE A 31 13.73 5.13 -2.41
N ASN A 32 14.59 6.10 -2.73
CA ASN A 32 15.81 6.37 -1.98
C ASN A 32 15.51 6.74 -0.53
N ASN A 33 14.44 7.49 -0.27
CA ASN A 33 14.04 7.83 1.09
C ASN A 33 13.60 6.59 1.88
N TYR A 34 12.86 5.66 1.29
CA TYR A 34 12.45 4.42 1.94
C TYR A 34 13.66 3.55 2.34
N VAL A 35 14.69 3.53 1.50
CA VAL A 35 15.96 2.87 1.80
C VAL A 35 16.75 3.62 2.89
N LYS A 36 16.82 4.94 2.78
CA LYS A 36 17.56 5.79 3.75
C LYS A 36 16.97 5.70 5.15
N THR A 37 15.66 5.63 5.28
CA THR A 37 14.96 5.51 6.58
C THR A 37 15.05 4.10 7.17
N GLY A 38 15.58 3.13 6.43
CA GLY A 38 15.74 1.75 6.89
C GLY A 38 14.49 0.88 6.84
N ILE A 39 13.38 1.41 6.30
CA ILE A 39 12.15 0.62 6.10
C ILE A 39 12.38 -0.47 5.04
N VAL A 40 13.12 -0.15 4.00
CA VAL A 40 13.51 -1.09 2.96
C VAL A 40 15.03 -1.24 2.97
N ASN A 41 15.50 -2.46 2.85
CA ASN A 41 16.93 -2.76 2.78
C ASN A 41 17.58 -2.12 1.56
N ARG A 42 18.90 -1.92 1.62
CA ARG A 42 19.67 -1.39 0.49
C ARG A 42 19.66 -2.37 -0.68
N PRO A 43 19.63 -1.87 -1.92
CA PRO A 43 19.74 -2.72 -3.10
C PRO A 43 21.10 -3.42 -3.14
N ILE A 44 21.15 -4.61 -3.73
CA ILE A 44 22.36 -5.38 -3.93
C ILE A 44 22.93 -5.04 -5.30
N LYS A 45 24.11 -4.43 -5.35
CA LYS A 45 24.75 -4.02 -6.61
C LYS A 45 23.80 -3.19 -7.52
N LYS A 46 23.03 -2.27 -6.91
CA LYS A 46 22.00 -1.44 -7.57
C LYS A 46 20.78 -2.20 -8.10
N HIS A 47 20.64 -3.47 -7.77
CA HIS A 47 19.46 -4.27 -8.13
C HIS A 47 18.51 -4.43 -6.94
N TYR A 48 17.23 -4.37 -7.24
CA TYR A 48 16.14 -4.58 -6.31
C TYR A 48 15.51 -5.96 -6.54
N THR A 49 15.40 -6.74 -5.48
CA THR A 49 14.85 -8.09 -5.51
C THR A 49 13.32 -8.07 -5.37
N LYS A 50 12.68 -9.23 -5.52
CA LYS A 50 11.25 -9.43 -5.27
C LYS A 50 10.84 -8.93 -3.88
N GLN A 51 11.66 -9.17 -2.86
CA GLN A 51 11.39 -8.70 -1.50
C GLN A 51 11.38 -7.17 -1.40
N HIS A 52 12.30 -6.49 -2.06
CA HIS A 52 12.29 -5.03 -2.14
C HIS A 52 10.99 -4.52 -2.79
N LEU A 53 10.55 -5.16 -3.87
CA LEU A 53 9.31 -4.77 -4.57
C LEU A 53 8.08 -4.92 -3.67
N ALA A 54 7.99 -5.99 -2.89
CA ALA A 54 6.92 -6.20 -1.91
C ALA A 54 6.88 -5.07 -0.88
N TYR A 55 8.03 -4.67 -0.33
CA TYR A 55 8.10 -3.53 0.58
C TYR A 55 7.70 -2.22 -0.10
N PHE A 56 8.15 -1.97 -1.31
CA PHE A 56 7.80 -0.75 -2.05
C PHE A 56 6.31 -0.66 -2.34
N ILE A 57 5.67 -1.75 -2.72
CA ILE A 57 4.21 -1.81 -2.91
C ILE A 57 3.49 -1.47 -1.60
N ALA A 58 3.83 -2.16 -0.52
CA ALA A 58 3.20 -1.97 0.78
C ALA A 58 3.38 -0.54 1.30
N VAL A 59 4.60 -0.01 1.26
CA VAL A 59 4.90 1.36 1.72
C VAL A 59 4.18 2.40 0.86
N THR A 60 4.16 2.24 -0.45
CA THR A 60 3.45 3.16 -1.36
C THR A 60 1.95 3.21 -1.05
N ILE A 61 1.33 2.06 -0.83
CA ILE A 61 -0.09 1.98 -0.44
C ILE A 61 -0.32 2.64 0.93
N LEU A 62 0.47 2.28 1.93
CA LEU A 62 0.32 2.76 3.31
C LEU A 62 0.59 4.25 3.46
N LYS A 63 1.48 4.81 2.67
CA LYS A 63 1.87 6.21 2.73
C LYS A 63 0.73 7.19 2.37
N ARG A 64 -0.34 6.70 1.77
CA ARG A 64 -1.56 7.51 1.54
C ARG A 64 -2.18 8.04 2.82
N CYS A 65 -2.10 7.27 3.91
CA CYS A 65 -2.78 7.55 5.17
C CYS A 65 -1.84 7.69 6.35
N TYR A 66 -0.62 7.18 6.28
CA TYR A 66 0.27 7.02 7.42
C TYR A 66 1.66 7.61 7.18
N SER A 67 2.29 8.07 8.27
CA SER A 67 3.67 8.54 8.24
C SER A 67 4.65 7.37 8.11
N MET A 68 5.88 7.66 7.70
CA MET A 68 6.93 6.64 7.60
C MET A 68 7.21 5.96 8.94
N GLN A 69 7.15 6.69 10.05
CA GLN A 69 7.29 6.13 11.39
C GLN A 69 6.17 5.14 11.72
N GLN A 70 4.92 5.52 11.45
CA GLN A 70 3.77 4.64 11.66
C GLN A 70 3.85 3.38 10.79
N ILE A 71 4.26 3.52 9.55
CA ILE A 71 4.45 2.39 8.63
C ILE A 71 5.51 1.43 9.16
N SER A 72 6.63 1.95 9.64
CA SER A 72 7.68 1.13 10.25
C SER A 72 7.19 0.36 11.48
N GLU A 73 6.42 0.99 12.34
CA GLU A 73 5.81 0.35 13.51
C GLU A 73 4.80 -0.74 13.11
N MET A 74 3.96 -0.48 12.12
CA MET A 74 2.98 -1.46 11.62
C MET A 74 3.67 -2.71 11.03
N ILE A 75 4.69 -2.52 10.21
CA ILE A 75 5.47 -3.62 9.64
C ILE A 75 6.14 -4.44 10.74
N TYR A 76 6.75 -3.77 11.71
CA TYR A 76 7.38 -4.43 12.84
C TYR A 76 6.38 -5.31 13.62
N ILE A 77 5.22 -4.79 13.95
CA ILE A 77 4.16 -5.50 14.66
C ILE A 77 3.73 -6.77 13.89
N GLN A 78 3.46 -6.62 12.58
CA GLN A 78 2.99 -7.74 11.77
C GLN A 78 4.02 -8.87 11.64
N ILE A 79 5.30 -8.55 11.59
CA ILE A 79 6.37 -9.54 11.41
C ILE A 79 6.78 -10.18 12.74
N HIS A 80 6.95 -9.37 13.79
CA HIS A 80 7.55 -9.85 15.05
C HIS A 80 6.54 -10.45 16.03
N THR A 81 5.31 -9.96 16.05
CA THR A 81 4.31 -10.40 17.05
C THR A 81 3.68 -11.74 16.71
N LYS A 82 3.56 -12.07 15.42
CA LYS A 82 2.92 -13.33 14.96
C LYS A 82 3.89 -14.42 14.57
N ASN A 83 5.19 -14.25 14.68
CA ASN A 83 6.16 -15.14 14.05
C ASN A 83 5.89 -15.40 12.57
N SER A 84 5.29 -14.42 11.89
CA SER A 84 5.00 -14.51 10.46
C SER A 84 6.24 -14.18 9.66
N SER A 85 6.43 -14.86 8.55
CA SER A 85 7.43 -14.42 7.57
C SER A 85 6.99 -13.12 6.90
N ILE A 86 7.94 -12.40 6.32
CA ILE A 86 7.66 -11.20 5.54
C ILE A 86 6.69 -11.51 4.39
N GLU A 87 6.87 -12.64 3.73
CA GLU A 87 6.02 -13.11 2.64
C GLU A 87 4.57 -13.34 3.11
N GLN A 88 4.39 -13.98 4.24
CA GLN A 88 3.05 -14.24 4.80
C GLN A 88 2.34 -12.94 5.20
N ALA A 89 3.06 -12.01 5.82
CA ALA A 89 2.52 -10.72 6.19
C ALA A 89 2.12 -9.90 4.94
N TYR A 90 2.95 -9.92 3.90
CA TYR A 90 2.70 -9.26 2.64
C TYR A 90 1.49 -9.86 1.91
N ASP A 91 1.44 -11.18 1.78
CA ASP A 91 0.33 -11.86 1.09
C ASP A 91 -1.01 -11.58 1.78
N LEU A 92 -1.04 -11.59 3.10
CA LEU A 92 -2.25 -11.25 3.86
C LEU A 92 -2.67 -9.79 3.62
N PHE A 93 -1.73 -8.86 3.67
CA PHE A 93 -1.99 -7.44 3.42
C PHE A 93 -2.55 -7.21 2.02
N ILE A 94 -1.91 -7.74 0.99
CA ILE A 94 -2.32 -7.57 -0.40
C ILE A 94 -3.68 -8.24 -0.67
N THR A 95 -3.91 -9.44 -0.18
CA THR A 95 -5.19 -10.14 -0.35
C THR A 95 -6.32 -9.32 0.25
N ARG A 96 -6.17 -8.83 1.47
CA ARG A 96 -7.18 -8.00 2.12
C ARG A 96 -7.38 -6.66 1.42
N PHE A 97 -6.31 -6.06 0.94
CA PHE A 97 -6.39 -4.82 0.18
C PHE A 97 -7.18 -5.02 -1.12
N GLU A 98 -6.86 -6.03 -1.90
CA GLU A 98 -7.55 -6.33 -3.16
C GLU A 98 -9.03 -6.70 -2.96
N ASP A 99 -9.32 -7.57 -2.01
CA ASP A 99 -10.70 -7.96 -1.69
C ASP A 99 -11.55 -6.77 -1.24
N SER A 100 -10.99 -5.90 -0.41
CA SER A 100 -11.67 -4.70 0.07
C SER A 100 -11.87 -3.67 -1.03
N LEU A 101 -10.88 -3.50 -1.90
CA LEU A 101 -10.96 -2.63 -3.06
C LEU A 101 -12.09 -3.08 -4.00
N ASN A 102 -12.14 -4.36 -4.33
CA ASN A 102 -13.20 -4.94 -5.16
C ASN A 102 -14.58 -4.80 -4.51
N ALA A 103 -14.69 -5.04 -3.21
CA ALA A 103 -15.96 -4.89 -2.49
C ALA A 103 -16.53 -3.47 -2.61
N VAL A 104 -15.71 -2.45 -2.45
CA VAL A 104 -16.16 -1.06 -2.50
C VAL A 104 -16.40 -0.59 -3.93
N PHE A 105 -15.52 -0.91 -4.89
CA PHE A 105 -15.60 -0.39 -6.26
C PHE A 105 -16.51 -1.19 -7.18
N GLU A 106 -16.56 -2.51 -7.05
CA GLU A 106 -17.36 -3.36 -7.95
C GLU A 106 -18.75 -3.66 -7.41
N THR A 107 -18.89 -3.88 -6.10
CA THR A 107 -20.16 -4.28 -5.50
C THR A 107 -20.87 -3.19 -4.71
N ASN A 108 -20.29 -2.00 -4.61
CA ASN A 108 -20.74 -0.89 -3.77
C ASN A 108 -21.03 -1.33 -2.31
N SER A 109 -20.35 -2.37 -1.85
CA SER A 109 -20.51 -2.86 -0.49
C SER A 109 -19.73 -1.98 0.46
N SER A 110 -20.33 -1.59 1.56
CA SER A 110 -19.57 -1.03 2.67
C SER A 110 -18.69 -2.11 3.27
N LEU A 111 -17.46 -1.73 3.65
CA LEU A 111 -16.59 -2.62 4.38
C LEU A 111 -17.16 -2.77 5.78
N ASN A 112 -17.86 -3.89 6.01
CA ASN A 112 -18.21 -4.28 7.36
C ASN A 112 -16.91 -4.67 8.06
N ALA A 113 -16.50 -3.84 9.01
CA ALA A 113 -15.53 -4.26 9.98
C ALA A 113 -16.13 -5.46 10.74
N THR A 114 -15.84 -6.65 10.29
CA THR A 114 -16.00 -7.81 11.14
C THR A 114 -14.89 -7.72 12.19
N PHE A 115 -15.09 -6.81 13.15
CA PHE A 115 -14.21 -6.68 14.32
C PHE A 115 -14.31 -7.90 15.26
N ASN A 116 -14.74 -9.04 14.74
CA ASN A 116 -14.72 -10.33 15.42
C ASN A 116 -13.31 -10.92 15.51
N SER A 117 -12.31 -10.25 14.96
CA SER A 117 -10.94 -10.61 15.15
C SER A 117 -10.54 -10.36 16.60
N THR A 118 -10.11 -11.41 17.27
CA THR A 118 -9.65 -11.35 18.67
C THR A 118 -8.21 -10.87 18.81
N SER A 119 -7.42 -10.92 17.72
CA SER A 119 -6.01 -10.55 17.78
C SER A 119 -5.82 -9.06 17.51
N TYR A 120 -4.88 -8.47 18.25
CA TYR A 120 -4.49 -7.07 18.11
C TYR A 120 -3.99 -6.76 16.69
N GLU A 121 -3.19 -7.64 16.12
CA GLU A 121 -2.59 -7.48 14.79
C GLU A 121 -3.64 -7.49 13.68
N GLN A 122 -4.66 -8.32 13.81
CA GLN A 122 -5.75 -8.37 12.83
C GLN A 122 -6.63 -7.12 12.91
N LYS A 123 -6.92 -6.63 14.13
CA LYS A 123 -7.63 -5.37 14.31
C LYS A 123 -6.89 -4.20 13.70
N LEU A 124 -5.57 -4.15 13.92
CA LEU A 124 -4.71 -3.12 13.32
C LEU A 124 -4.76 -3.19 11.79
N LEU A 125 -4.62 -4.38 11.22
CA LEU A 125 -4.68 -4.59 9.78
C LEU A 125 -6.03 -4.16 9.20
N ASP A 126 -7.12 -4.55 9.82
CA ASP A 126 -8.48 -4.19 9.38
C ASP A 126 -8.70 -2.67 9.40
N ASN A 127 -8.26 -1.99 10.45
CA ASN A 127 -8.34 -0.53 10.52
C ASN A 127 -7.53 0.15 9.41
N VAL A 128 -6.32 -0.33 9.17
CA VAL A 128 -5.42 0.21 8.15
C VAL A 128 -6.01 0.02 6.76
N ILE A 129 -6.50 -1.17 6.44
CA ILE A 129 -7.11 -1.46 5.13
C ILE A 129 -8.34 -0.58 4.90
N GLN A 130 -9.24 -0.46 5.87
CA GLN A 130 -10.44 0.37 5.73
C GLN A 130 -10.09 1.84 5.50
N CYS A 131 -9.15 2.38 6.26
CA CYS A 131 -8.69 3.75 6.09
C CYS A 131 -8.19 4.01 4.67
N ILE A 132 -7.35 3.13 4.14
CA ILE A 132 -6.76 3.27 2.80
C ILE A 132 -7.85 3.14 1.72
N ILE A 133 -8.69 2.13 1.79
CA ILE A 133 -9.73 1.87 0.78
C ILE A 133 -10.72 3.04 0.70
N TYR A 134 -11.18 3.55 1.84
CA TYR A 134 -12.11 4.69 1.83
C TYR A 134 -11.44 5.98 1.38
N LYS A 135 -10.16 6.15 1.63
CA LYS A 135 -9.42 7.28 1.05
C LYS A 135 -9.33 7.19 -0.47
N ILE A 136 -8.99 6.04 -1.02
CA ILE A 136 -8.96 5.80 -2.47
C ILE A 136 -10.33 6.06 -3.08
N HIS A 137 -11.38 5.53 -2.46
CA HIS A 137 -12.76 5.72 -2.93
C HIS A 137 -13.17 7.20 -2.91
N THR A 138 -12.83 7.92 -1.86
CA THR A 138 -13.08 9.37 -1.75
C THR A 138 -12.37 10.14 -2.85
N GLU A 139 -11.11 9.86 -3.11
CA GLU A 139 -10.33 10.48 -4.20
C GLU A 139 -10.95 10.19 -5.57
N HIS A 140 -11.43 8.96 -5.78
CA HIS A 140 -12.15 8.58 -7.00
C HIS A 140 -13.43 9.40 -7.18
N VAL A 141 -14.26 9.52 -6.15
CA VAL A 141 -15.50 10.31 -6.19
C VAL A 141 -15.20 11.76 -6.51
N LEU A 142 -14.18 12.35 -5.90
CA LEU A 142 -13.77 13.73 -6.15
C LEU A 142 -13.27 13.93 -7.59
N SER A 143 -12.53 12.99 -8.14
CA SER A 143 -12.03 13.06 -9.52
C SER A 143 -13.17 12.98 -10.55
N THR A 144 -14.14 12.10 -10.34
CA THR A 144 -15.31 11.99 -11.23
C THR A 144 -16.20 13.21 -11.20
N LYS A 145 -16.29 13.90 -10.06
CA LYS A 145 -17.02 15.17 -9.95
C LYS A 145 -16.33 16.28 -10.74
N LYS A 146 -15.01 16.37 -10.72
CA LYS A 146 -14.24 17.34 -11.52
C LYS A 146 -14.48 17.12 -13.01
N GLN A 147 -14.40 15.89 -13.50
CA GLN A 147 -14.65 15.56 -14.91
C GLN A 147 -16.05 15.96 -15.38
N LYS A 148 -17.07 15.84 -14.53
CA LYS A 148 -18.44 16.27 -14.84
C LYS A 148 -18.62 17.78 -14.88
N SER A 149 -17.82 18.55 -14.16
CA SER A 149 -17.86 20.01 -14.15
C SER A 149 -17.09 20.66 -15.31
N GLU A 150 -16.14 19.92 -15.92
CA GLU A 150 -15.36 20.37 -17.09
C GLU A 150 -16.01 19.99 -18.42
N SER A 151 -17.01 19.17 -18.40
CA SER A 151 -17.83 18.80 -19.58
C SER A 151 -19.14 19.57 -19.61
#